data_f45c0d9abe7625eb7052d538c9b4d478
#
_entry.id   f45c0d9abe7625eb7052d538c9b4d478
#
_cell.length_a   1.000
_cell.length_b   1.000
_cell.length_c   1.000
_cell.angle_alpha   90.00
_cell.angle_beta   90.00
_cell.angle_gamma   90.00
#
_symmetry.space_group_name_H-M   'P 1'
#
loop_
_entity.id
_entity.type
_entity.pdbx_description
1 polymer ?
#
loop_
_entity_poly.entity_id
_entity_poly.type
_entity_poly.pdbx_seq_one_letter_code
_entity_poly.pdbx_strand_id
1 'polypeptide(L)'
;VGGGVRDLLLKINPKDFDVVTDALPDEVRALFRNCRLIGKRFRLAHVHFGREVIEVVTFRSSADGVKNERKHSDTGRIIRDNSYGTISEDIWRRDFTVNALYYNIADFSIWDYTSGLQDIASRTLRLIGDPKTRYREDPVRMLRAIRFASKLNFQIARESSFPIRNLGVLLKDVPPARLYDETLKLFHAGHSVNSFEKLLEFDLLKYLFPHTAASLKSDKNGNILRFIRKGLENTDKRVQVGEPVTPMFLYAIFLWQPILDYAKKIRAEEKLSQIEALLNASDDLVAEQQ
;
A
#
# COMPACT_ATOMS: atom_id res chain seq x y z
N VAL A 1 16.42 8.14 -3.21
CA VAL A 1 15.26 9.00 -3.19
C VAL A 1 14.12 8.36 -2.38
N GLY A 2 13.16 9.15 -1.92
CA GLY A 2 11.91 8.65 -1.35
C GLY A 2 12.07 7.93 -0.02
N GLY A 3 11.62 6.68 0.03
CA GLY A 3 11.60 5.87 1.25
C GLY A 3 12.96 5.70 1.92
N GLY A 4 14.01 5.48 1.14
CA GLY A 4 15.37 5.34 1.65
C GLY A 4 15.85 6.62 2.35
N VAL A 5 15.66 7.79 1.73
CA VAL A 5 16.05 9.09 2.34
C VAL A 5 15.25 9.36 3.61
N ARG A 6 13.93 9.17 3.56
CA ARG A 6 13.05 9.30 4.75
C ARG A 6 13.51 8.39 5.89
N ASP A 7 13.72 7.10 5.61
CA ASP A 7 14.07 6.13 6.63
C ASP A 7 15.41 6.47 7.28
N LEU A 8 16.43 6.92 6.51
CA LEU A 8 17.70 7.43 7.05
C LEU A 8 17.50 8.65 7.97
N LEU A 9 16.68 9.62 7.59
CA LEU A 9 16.38 10.79 8.41
C LEU A 9 15.68 10.41 9.73
N LEU A 10 14.90 9.34 9.71
CA LEU A 10 14.26 8.76 10.90
C LEU A 10 15.17 7.81 11.68
N LYS A 11 16.43 7.63 11.27
CA LYS A 11 17.39 6.67 11.83
C LYS A 11 16.90 5.21 11.79
N ILE A 12 16.12 4.89 10.77
CA ILE A 12 15.67 3.55 10.44
C ILE A 12 16.55 3.04 9.30
N ASN A 13 17.02 1.79 9.38
CA ASN A 13 17.77 1.18 8.28
C ASN A 13 16.85 1.01 7.07
N PRO A 14 17.14 1.64 5.92
CA PRO A 14 16.36 1.45 4.72
C PRO A 14 16.45 -0.01 4.24
N LYS A 15 15.35 -0.53 3.73
CA LYS A 15 15.32 -1.86 3.14
C LYS A 15 16.00 -1.88 1.76
N ASP A 16 15.83 -0.80 1.01
CA ASP A 16 16.29 -0.61 -0.37
C ASP A 16 16.61 0.86 -0.63
N PHE A 17 17.39 1.10 -1.67
CA PHE A 17 17.72 2.44 -2.13
C PHE A 17 17.32 2.59 -3.59
N ASP A 18 16.39 3.52 -3.84
CA ASP A 18 15.99 3.91 -5.17
C ASP A 18 16.86 5.06 -5.65
N VAL A 19 17.39 4.95 -6.86
CA VAL A 19 18.13 6.02 -7.55
C VAL A 19 17.24 6.63 -8.62
N VAL A 20 17.20 7.94 -8.72
CA VAL A 20 16.53 8.64 -9.81
C VAL A 20 17.54 9.46 -10.60
N THR A 21 17.31 9.56 -11.91
CA THR A 21 18.20 10.24 -12.86
C THR A 21 17.39 10.88 -13.99
N ASP A 22 17.98 11.80 -14.71
CA ASP A 22 17.49 12.32 -15.98
C ASP A 22 17.85 11.40 -17.17
N ALA A 23 18.80 10.47 -16.98
CA ALA A 23 19.15 9.49 -18.00
C ALA A 23 17.98 8.55 -18.31
N LEU A 24 17.78 8.24 -19.60
CA LEU A 24 16.79 7.29 -20.06
C LEU A 24 17.16 5.84 -19.68
N PRO A 25 16.20 4.92 -19.54
CA PRO A 25 16.49 3.53 -19.15
C PRO A 25 17.51 2.82 -20.06
N ASP A 26 17.47 3.08 -21.36
CA ASP A 26 18.43 2.50 -22.31
C ASP A 26 19.84 3.10 -22.16
N GLU A 27 19.97 4.36 -21.75
CA GLU A 27 21.26 5.00 -21.43
C GLU A 27 21.85 4.41 -20.15
N VAL A 28 21.03 4.21 -19.10
CA VAL A 28 21.44 3.51 -17.87
C VAL A 28 21.94 2.10 -18.21
N ARG A 29 21.20 1.37 -19.05
CA ARG A 29 21.60 0.04 -19.50
C ARG A 29 22.91 0.04 -20.27
N ALA A 30 23.19 1.07 -21.06
CA ALA A 30 24.45 1.19 -21.79
C ALA A 30 25.66 1.40 -20.87
N LEU A 31 25.47 2.06 -19.72
CA LEU A 31 26.52 2.31 -18.73
C LEU A 31 26.86 1.08 -17.88
N PHE A 32 25.87 0.21 -17.59
CA PHE A 32 26.04 -0.92 -16.69
C PHE A 32 25.86 -2.25 -17.40
N ARG A 33 26.93 -3.07 -17.51
CA ARG A 33 26.87 -4.41 -18.15
C ARG A 33 25.90 -5.37 -17.45
N ASN A 34 25.70 -5.20 -16.14
CA ASN A 34 24.83 -5.99 -15.26
C ASN A 34 23.44 -5.35 -15.06
N CYS A 35 22.99 -4.57 -16.03
CA CYS A 35 21.69 -3.90 -15.99
C CYS A 35 20.61 -4.68 -16.78
N ARG A 36 19.43 -4.81 -16.21
CA ARG A 36 18.23 -5.35 -16.87
C ARG A 36 17.11 -4.31 -16.84
N LEU A 37 16.46 -4.08 -17.99
CA LEU A 37 15.27 -3.24 -18.05
C LEU A 37 14.05 -4.08 -17.71
N ILE A 38 13.27 -3.64 -16.73
CA ILE A 38 12.03 -4.30 -16.30
C ILE A 38 10.85 -3.34 -16.36
N GLY A 39 9.65 -3.91 -16.29
CA GLY A 39 8.40 -3.16 -16.29
C GLY A 39 7.81 -2.96 -17.69
N LYS A 40 6.57 -3.44 -17.88
CA LYS A 40 5.81 -3.21 -19.12
C LYS A 40 5.14 -1.84 -19.15
N ARG A 41 4.62 -1.40 -17.99
CA ARG A 41 3.91 -0.13 -17.85
C ARG A 41 4.86 1.03 -17.59
N PHE A 42 5.87 0.79 -16.76
CA PHE A 42 6.91 1.74 -16.39
C PHE A 42 8.25 1.05 -16.56
N ARG A 43 9.07 1.54 -17.49
CA ARG A 43 10.41 1.02 -17.67
C ARG A 43 11.33 1.59 -16.60
N LEU A 44 12.05 0.71 -15.92
CA LEU A 44 13.10 1.06 -14.98
C LEU A 44 14.30 0.12 -15.15
N ALA A 45 15.46 0.53 -14.69
CA ALA A 45 16.68 -0.22 -14.80
C ALA A 45 17.01 -0.88 -13.45
N HIS A 46 17.15 -2.20 -13.45
CA HIS A 46 17.70 -2.98 -12.34
C HIS A 46 19.20 -3.19 -12.57
N VAL A 47 20.02 -2.53 -11.76
CA VAL A 47 21.47 -2.71 -11.77
C VAL A 47 21.84 -3.70 -10.67
N HIS A 48 22.46 -4.82 -11.06
CA HIS A 48 22.76 -5.91 -10.15
C HIS A 48 24.20 -5.81 -9.61
N PHE A 49 24.37 -5.83 -8.31
CA PHE A 49 25.66 -5.91 -7.61
C PHE A 49 25.71 -7.19 -6.78
N GLY A 50 26.15 -8.28 -7.42
CA GLY A 50 26.05 -9.61 -6.80
C GLY A 50 24.60 -10.01 -6.55
N ARG A 51 24.20 -10.10 -5.28
CA ARG A 51 22.81 -10.40 -4.87
C ARG A 51 21.94 -9.17 -4.67
N GLU A 52 22.56 -8.00 -4.61
CA GLU A 52 21.85 -6.74 -4.44
C GLU A 52 21.39 -6.18 -5.77
N VAL A 53 20.23 -5.54 -5.77
CA VAL A 53 19.65 -4.87 -6.93
C VAL A 53 19.36 -3.44 -6.56
N ILE A 54 19.92 -2.50 -7.35
CA ILE A 54 19.58 -1.08 -7.23
C ILE A 54 18.61 -0.73 -8.34
N GLU A 55 17.46 -0.20 -7.96
CA GLU A 55 16.50 0.33 -8.92
C GLU A 55 16.90 1.73 -9.34
N VAL A 56 17.08 1.93 -10.65
CA VAL A 56 17.36 3.23 -11.24
C VAL A 56 16.18 3.62 -12.13
N VAL A 57 15.56 4.75 -11.80
CA VAL A 57 14.35 5.24 -12.44
C VAL A 57 14.60 6.60 -13.07
N THR A 58 14.17 6.81 -14.31
CA THR A 58 14.19 8.13 -14.94
C THR A 58 13.09 9.01 -14.33
N PHE A 59 13.37 10.31 -14.14
CA PHE A 59 12.36 11.29 -13.74
C PHE A 59 11.14 11.23 -14.67
N ARG A 60 9.95 11.34 -14.11
CA ARG A 60 8.70 11.22 -14.86
C ARG A 60 8.02 12.57 -15.00
N SER A 61 7.47 12.84 -16.18
CA SER A 61 6.66 14.04 -16.40
C SER A 61 5.32 13.98 -15.68
N SER A 62 4.73 15.15 -15.40
CA SER A 62 3.36 15.26 -14.89
C SER A 62 2.32 14.86 -15.94
N ALA A 63 1.10 14.53 -15.48
CA ALA A 63 0.02 14.03 -16.35
C ALA A 63 -0.38 14.97 -17.49
N ASP A 64 -0.14 16.26 -17.32
CA ASP A 64 -0.68 17.32 -18.20
C ASP A 64 0.25 17.71 -19.37
N GLY A 65 1.48 17.18 -19.41
CA GLY A 65 2.53 17.70 -20.31
C GLY A 65 2.68 17.05 -21.68
N VAL A 66 2.36 15.77 -21.85
CA VAL A 66 2.63 15.07 -23.14
C VAL A 66 1.52 14.09 -23.49
N LYS A 67 0.65 14.49 -24.42
CA LYS A 67 -0.48 13.69 -24.92
C LYS A 67 -0.06 12.46 -25.75
N ASN A 68 1.19 12.29 -26.15
CA ASN A 68 1.59 11.36 -27.20
C ASN A 68 2.09 9.98 -26.78
N GLU A 69 2.45 9.74 -25.50
CA GLU A 69 2.98 8.44 -25.09
C GLU A 69 2.17 7.73 -23.99
N ARG A 70 1.10 8.35 -23.52
CA ARG A 70 0.19 7.74 -22.56
C ARG A 70 -0.96 7.05 -23.26
N LYS A 71 -1.10 5.74 -23.02
CA LYS A 71 -2.32 5.02 -23.38
C LYS A 71 -3.21 4.92 -22.14
N HIS A 72 -4.43 5.43 -22.27
CA HIS A 72 -5.48 5.27 -21.28
C HIS A 72 -6.43 4.16 -21.71
N SER A 73 -7.04 3.45 -20.75
CA SER A 73 -8.21 2.61 -21.00
C SER A 73 -9.43 3.50 -21.22
N ASP A 74 -10.52 2.93 -21.75
CA ASP A 74 -11.81 3.60 -21.92
C ASP A 74 -12.38 4.16 -20.57
N THR A 75 -11.88 3.65 -19.45
CA THR A 75 -12.22 4.09 -18.09
C THR A 75 -11.24 5.13 -17.52
N GLY A 76 -10.36 5.72 -18.35
CA GLY A 76 -9.41 6.76 -17.94
C GLY A 76 -8.16 6.25 -17.19
N ARG A 77 -7.94 4.93 -17.10
CA ARG A 77 -6.75 4.36 -16.45
C ARG A 77 -5.53 4.45 -17.34
N ILE A 78 -4.38 4.84 -16.78
CA ILE A 78 -3.11 4.86 -17.49
C ILE A 78 -2.64 3.40 -17.73
N ILE A 79 -2.60 2.99 -19.00
CA ILE A 79 -2.13 1.65 -19.43
C ILE A 79 -0.61 1.67 -19.67
N ARG A 80 -0.07 2.77 -20.19
CA ARG A 80 1.35 2.96 -20.46
C ARG A 80 1.73 4.40 -20.13
N ASP A 81 2.82 4.60 -19.37
CA ASP A 81 3.28 5.91 -18.95
C ASP A 81 4.82 5.90 -18.92
N ASN A 82 5.41 6.01 -20.11
CA ASN A 82 6.85 6.20 -20.27
C ASN A 82 7.18 7.67 -20.57
N SER A 83 6.38 8.60 -20.02
CA SER A 83 6.64 10.02 -20.17
C SER A 83 7.72 10.42 -19.19
N TYR A 84 8.89 10.76 -19.71
CA TYR A 84 10.03 11.22 -18.93
C TYR A 84 9.98 12.74 -18.75
N GLY A 85 10.48 13.24 -17.63
CA GLY A 85 10.37 14.63 -17.27
C GLY A 85 11.55 15.12 -16.42
N THR A 86 11.31 16.22 -15.74
CA THR A 86 12.26 16.85 -14.83
C THR A 86 12.04 16.36 -13.39
N ILE A 87 13.03 16.60 -12.53
CA ILE A 87 12.88 16.32 -11.08
C ILE A 87 11.68 17.07 -10.49
N SER A 88 11.42 18.29 -10.93
CA SER A 88 10.29 19.09 -10.47
C SER A 88 8.96 18.39 -10.78
N GLU A 89 8.81 17.84 -11.97
CA GLU A 89 7.58 17.10 -12.36
C GLU A 89 7.46 15.78 -11.59
N ASP A 90 8.56 15.05 -11.37
CA ASP A 90 8.56 13.78 -10.64
C ASP A 90 8.11 13.94 -9.19
N ILE A 91 8.48 15.06 -8.55
CA ILE A 91 8.10 15.37 -7.17
C ILE A 91 6.58 15.45 -7.01
N TRP A 92 5.90 16.21 -7.88
CA TRP A 92 4.46 16.43 -7.78
C TRP A 92 3.61 15.19 -8.09
N ARG A 93 4.20 14.18 -8.71
CA ARG A 93 3.54 12.88 -8.96
C ARG A 93 3.58 11.93 -7.77
N ARG A 94 4.50 12.15 -6.82
CA ARG A 94 4.63 11.30 -5.63
C ARG A 94 3.39 11.39 -4.75
N ASP A 95 3.27 10.43 -3.85
CA ASP A 95 2.11 10.34 -2.97
C ASP A 95 2.21 11.27 -1.76
N PHE A 96 3.24 11.13 -0.94
CA PHE A 96 3.37 11.84 0.33
C PHE A 96 4.63 12.68 0.37
N THR A 97 4.56 13.83 1.05
CA THR A 97 5.67 14.78 1.23
C THR A 97 6.93 14.10 1.76
N VAL A 98 6.77 13.24 2.77
CA VAL A 98 7.86 12.48 3.39
C VAL A 98 8.52 11.46 2.45
N ASN A 99 7.87 11.11 1.34
CA ASN A 99 8.39 10.23 0.29
C ASN A 99 8.88 11.00 -0.94
N ALA A 100 8.90 12.34 -0.89
CA ALA A 100 9.33 13.20 -1.98
C ALA A 100 10.63 13.94 -1.66
N LEU A 101 11.51 13.29 -0.92
CA LEU A 101 12.83 13.79 -0.56
C LEU A 101 13.89 13.16 -1.48
N TYR A 102 14.82 14.00 -1.96
CA TYR A 102 15.90 13.59 -2.84
C TYR A 102 17.23 13.91 -2.17
N TYR A 103 18.13 12.95 -2.15
CA TYR A 103 19.49 13.12 -1.68
C TYR A 103 20.42 13.20 -2.88
N ASN A 104 21.15 14.30 -3.01
CA ASN A 104 22.13 14.50 -4.05
C ASN A 104 23.51 14.05 -3.56
N ILE A 105 24.10 13.08 -4.25
CA ILE A 105 25.40 12.51 -3.88
C ILE A 105 26.59 13.44 -4.24
N ALA A 106 26.39 14.42 -5.12
CA ALA A 106 27.47 15.30 -5.57
C ALA A 106 27.85 16.35 -4.52
N ASP A 107 26.87 16.84 -3.75
CA ASP A 107 27.06 17.89 -2.74
C ASP A 107 26.46 17.52 -1.37
N PHE A 108 25.93 16.30 -1.25
CA PHE A 108 25.32 15.76 -0.03
C PHE A 108 24.09 16.53 0.45
N SER A 109 23.47 17.33 -0.42
CA SER A 109 22.27 18.08 -0.11
C SER A 109 21.01 17.22 -0.14
N ILE A 110 19.98 17.66 0.60
CA ILE A 110 18.65 17.10 0.52
C ILE A 110 17.74 18.14 -0.16
N TRP A 111 17.10 17.72 -1.24
CA TRP A 111 16.15 18.54 -1.96
C TRP A 111 14.73 18.19 -1.51
N ASP A 112 14.06 19.20 -0.95
CA ASP A 112 12.70 19.12 -0.42
C ASP A 112 11.86 20.27 -1.00
N TYR A 113 10.96 19.92 -1.90
CA TYR A 113 10.06 20.88 -2.57
C TYR A 113 8.63 20.86 -1.99
N THR A 114 8.37 19.96 -1.04
CA THR A 114 7.02 19.67 -0.54
C THR A 114 6.88 19.78 0.97
N SER A 115 7.91 20.31 1.64
CA SER A 115 8.00 20.39 3.11
C SER A 115 8.03 19.03 3.81
N GLY A 116 8.60 18.00 3.15
CA GLY A 116 8.71 16.65 3.70
C GLY A 116 9.60 16.59 4.95
N LEU A 117 10.64 17.41 5.05
CA LEU A 117 11.50 17.52 6.23
C LEU A 117 10.71 18.03 7.45
N GLN A 118 9.87 19.04 7.25
CA GLN A 118 9.00 19.58 8.31
C GLN A 118 7.97 18.53 8.74
N ASP A 119 7.37 17.81 7.79
CA ASP A 119 6.40 16.76 8.07
C ASP A 119 7.05 15.56 8.78
N ILE A 120 8.33 15.22 8.49
CA ILE A 120 9.09 14.24 9.26
C ILE A 120 9.30 14.72 10.71
N ALA A 121 9.72 15.97 10.90
CA ALA A 121 9.97 16.53 12.22
C ALA A 121 8.70 16.57 13.07
N SER A 122 7.56 16.90 12.48
CA SER A 122 6.24 16.92 13.14
C SER A 122 5.53 15.58 13.18
N ARG A 123 6.13 14.51 12.65
CA ARG A 123 5.54 13.17 12.48
C ARG A 123 4.18 13.19 11.79
N THR A 124 4.09 13.97 10.74
CA THR A 124 2.87 14.16 9.94
C THR A 124 3.00 13.45 8.60
N LEU A 125 1.96 12.74 8.19
CA LEU A 125 1.86 12.14 6.86
C LEU A 125 0.90 12.98 6.03
N ARG A 126 1.43 13.71 5.05
CA ARG A 126 0.70 14.63 4.19
C ARG A 126 0.73 14.15 2.74
N LEU A 127 -0.44 14.10 2.10
CA LEU A 127 -0.57 13.81 0.68
C LEU A 127 -0.16 15.05 -0.13
N ILE A 128 0.58 14.86 -1.21
CA ILE A 128 0.99 15.95 -2.13
C ILE A 128 -0.18 16.30 -3.05
N GLY A 129 -0.48 17.60 -3.18
CA GLY A 129 -1.58 18.12 -3.99
C GLY A 129 -2.94 18.07 -3.28
N ASP A 130 -4.04 18.29 -4.04
CA ASP A 130 -5.39 18.21 -3.47
C ASP A 130 -5.80 16.77 -3.12
N PRO A 131 -6.05 16.45 -1.84
CA PRO A 131 -6.32 15.08 -1.43
C PRO A 131 -7.55 14.45 -2.10
N LYS A 132 -8.60 15.24 -2.37
CA LYS A 132 -9.80 14.71 -3.03
C LYS A 132 -9.50 14.25 -4.46
N THR A 133 -8.78 15.06 -5.20
CA THR A 133 -8.34 14.76 -6.57
C THR A 133 -7.40 13.55 -6.56
N ARG A 134 -6.40 13.57 -5.69
CA ARG A 134 -5.37 12.52 -5.62
C ARG A 134 -5.94 11.15 -5.23
N TYR A 135 -6.93 11.09 -4.35
CA TYR A 135 -7.60 9.84 -3.99
C TYR A 135 -8.54 9.34 -5.09
N ARG A 136 -9.14 10.22 -5.91
CA ARG A 136 -9.92 9.82 -7.09
C ARG A 136 -9.03 9.29 -8.21
N GLU A 137 -7.87 9.90 -8.44
CA GLU A 137 -6.88 9.40 -9.41
C GLU A 137 -6.39 7.99 -9.07
N ASP A 138 -6.15 7.72 -7.80
CA ASP A 138 -5.68 6.44 -7.30
C ASP A 138 -6.18 6.17 -5.88
N PRO A 139 -7.31 5.46 -5.74
CA PRO A 139 -7.91 5.16 -4.44
C PRO A 139 -7.00 4.35 -3.50
N VAL A 140 -6.04 3.58 -4.04
CA VAL A 140 -5.07 2.82 -3.23
C VAL A 140 -4.21 3.75 -2.37
N ARG A 141 -4.07 5.03 -2.72
CA ARG A 141 -3.38 6.01 -1.87
C ARG A 141 -3.99 6.14 -0.48
N MET A 142 -5.30 5.86 -0.30
CA MET A 142 -5.93 5.81 1.02
C MET A 142 -5.37 4.67 1.87
N LEU A 143 -5.21 3.48 1.29
CA LEU A 143 -4.59 2.33 1.98
C LEU A 143 -3.11 2.57 2.24
N ARG A 144 -2.41 3.21 1.30
CA ARG A 144 -1.01 3.63 1.48
C ARG A 144 -0.86 4.65 2.60
N ALA A 145 -1.82 5.60 2.76
CA ALA A 145 -1.84 6.54 3.88
C ALA A 145 -1.93 5.80 5.22
N ILE A 146 -2.85 4.84 5.34
CA ILE A 146 -2.97 3.99 6.52
C ILE A 146 -1.65 3.25 6.80
N ARG A 147 -1.08 2.60 5.76
CA ARG A 147 0.14 1.80 5.88
C ARG A 147 1.35 2.63 6.33
N PHE A 148 1.59 3.78 5.70
CA PHE A 148 2.71 4.63 6.09
C PHE A 148 2.50 5.28 7.45
N ALA A 149 1.29 5.73 7.77
CA ALA A 149 0.98 6.25 9.10
C ALA A 149 1.22 5.20 10.19
N SER A 150 0.85 3.94 9.93
CA SER A 150 1.09 2.82 10.87
C SER A 150 2.57 2.46 10.98
N LYS A 151 3.27 2.31 9.83
CA LYS A 151 4.71 1.97 9.79
C LYS A 151 5.57 3.02 10.50
N LEU A 152 5.30 4.31 10.26
CA LEU A 152 6.12 5.42 10.74
C LEU A 152 5.66 5.95 12.10
N ASN A 153 4.52 5.49 12.59
CA ASN A 153 3.84 6.06 13.76
C ASN A 153 3.61 7.57 13.60
N PHE A 154 3.06 7.95 12.42
CA PHE A 154 2.75 9.33 12.05
C PHE A 154 1.24 9.56 12.08
N GLN A 155 0.85 10.81 12.32
CA GLN A 155 -0.54 11.24 12.17
C GLN A 155 -0.80 11.65 10.72
N ILE A 156 -1.93 11.22 10.15
CA ILE A 156 -2.32 11.68 8.82
C ILE A 156 -2.80 13.13 8.94
N ALA A 157 -2.23 14.05 8.15
CA ALA A 157 -2.62 15.44 8.13
C ALA A 157 -4.14 15.58 7.94
N ARG A 158 -4.77 16.54 8.63
CA ARG A 158 -6.23 16.71 8.66
C ARG A 158 -6.83 16.81 7.24
N GLU A 159 -6.23 17.62 6.38
CA GLU A 159 -6.65 17.78 4.99
C GLU A 159 -6.53 16.50 4.18
N SER A 160 -5.53 15.64 4.47
CA SER A 160 -5.34 14.34 3.83
C SER A 160 -6.27 13.27 4.39
N SER A 161 -6.61 13.32 5.69
CA SER A 161 -7.45 12.33 6.36
C SER A 161 -8.94 12.56 6.12
N PHE A 162 -9.37 13.82 6.06
CA PHE A 162 -10.78 14.20 5.98
C PHE A 162 -11.54 13.54 4.80
N PRO A 163 -11.00 13.45 3.57
CA PRO A 163 -11.73 12.83 2.47
C PRO A 163 -11.77 11.31 2.50
N ILE A 164 -10.89 10.63 3.27
CA ILE A 164 -10.71 9.17 3.22
C ILE A 164 -12.03 8.43 3.45
N ARG A 165 -12.76 8.77 4.51
CA ARG A 165 -14.00 8.07 4.87
C ARG A 165 -15.06 8.16 3.77
N ASN A 166 -15.17 9.34 3.14
CA ASN A 166 -16.18 9.57 2.10
C ASN A 166 -15.78 8.97 0.75
N LEU A 167 -14.48 8.90 0.45
CA LEU A 167 -13.95 8.38 -0.80
C LEU A 167 -13.57 6.89 -0.72
N GLY A 168 -13.67 6.25 0.45
CA GLY A 168 -13.37 4.84 0.64
C GLY A 168 -14.12 3.92 -0.33
N VAL A 169 -15.33 4.30 -0.74
CA VAL A 169 -16.14 3.54 -1.71
C VAL A 169 -15.41 3.31 -3.04
N LEU A 170 -14.50 4.19 -3.44
CA LEU A 170 -13.71 4.07 -4.67
C LEU A 170 -12.74 2.86 -4.65
N LEU A 171 -12.48 2.28 -3.48
CA LEU A 171 -11.70 1.05 -3.38
C LEU A 171 -12.37 -0.13 -4.09
N LYS A 172 -13.69 -0.11 -4.27
CA LYS A 172 -14.42 -1.15 -5.00
C LYS A 172 -14.05 -1.18 -6.50
N ASP A 173 -13.57 -0.07 -7.05
CA ASP A 173 -13.19 0.05 -8.45
C ASP A 173 -11.71 -0.34 -8.70
N VAL A 174 -10.98 -0.66 -7.62
CA VAL A 174 -9.57 -1.09 -7.71
C VAL A 174 -9.51 -2.57 -8.08
N PRO A 175 -8.62 -2.98 -9.01
CA PRO A 175 -8.46 -4.40 -9.35
C PRO A 175 -8.15 -5.25 -8.11
N PRO A 176 -8.79 -6.43 -7.94
CA PRO A 176 -8.61 -7.29 -6.76
C PRO A 176 -7.14 -7.64 -6.48
N ALA A 177 -6.36 -7.98 -7.50
CA ALA A 177 -4.94 -8.28 -7.35
C ALA A 177 -4.16 -7.11 -6.70
N ARG A 178 -4.50 -5.86 -7.04
CA ARG A 178 -3.85 -4.69 -6.45
C ARG A 178 -4.29 -4.44 -5.00
N LEU A 179 -5.57 -4.69 -4.68
CA LEU A 179 -6.06 -4.64 -3.30
C LEU A 179 -5.40 -5.72 -2.44
N TYR A 180 -5.28 -6.92 -2.99
CA TYR A 180 -4.57 -8.03 -2.34
C TYR A 180 -3.13 -7.66 -1.99
N ASP A 181 -2.36 -7.13 -2.95
CA ASP A 181 -0.97 -6.72 -2.74
C ASP A 181 -0.85 -5.65 -1.64
N GLU A 182 -1.72 -4.63 -1.62
CA GLU A 182 -1.69 -3.61 -0.57
C GLU A 182 -2.19 -4.15 0.77
N THR A 183 -3.12 -5.10 0.78
CA THR A 183 -3.56 -5.79 2.00
C THR A 183 -2.40 -6.56 2.65
N LEU A 184 -1.62 -7.29 1.85
CA LEU A 184 -0.44 -7.97 2.38
C LEU A 184 0.59 -6.98 2.93
N LYS A 185 0.83 -5.86 2.25
CA LYS A 185 1.75 -4.81 2.74
C LYS A 185 1.25 -4.12 4.03
N LEU A 186 -0.07 -4.00 4.21
CA LEU A 186 -0.67 -3.47 5.44
C LEU A 186 -0.42 -4.37 6.64
N PHE A 187 -0.50 -5.70 6.44
CA PHE A 187 -0.55 -6.66 7.55
C PHE A 187 0.72 -7.49 7.74
N HIS A 188 1.61 -7.56 6.74
CA HIS A 188 2.85 -8.34 6.82
C HIS A 188 4.12 -7.48 6.99
N ALA A 189 3.97 -6.24 7.43
CA ALA A 189 5.10 -5.31 7.62
C ALA A 189 5.50 -5.08 9.09
N GLY A 190 4.94 -5.85 10.04
CA GLY A 190 5.25 -5.74 11.47
C GLY A 190 4.54 -4.59 12.20
N HIS A 191 3.48 -4.04 11.58
CA HIS A 191 2.64 -2.95 12.13
C HIS A 191 1.15 -3.23 11.87
N SER A 192 0.78 -4.50 11.85
CA SER A 192 -0.55 -4.95 11.43
C SER A 192 -1.65 -4.49 12.39
N VAL A 193 -1.39 -4.48 13.69
CA VAL A 193 -2.35 -3.97 14.69
C VAL A 193 -2.67 -2.50 14.44
N ASN A 194 -1.65 -1.66 14.26
CA ASN A 194 -1.84 -0.23 14.00
C ASN A 194 -2.57 0.01 12.67
N SER A 195 -2.27 -0.81 11.64
CA SER A 195 -2.97 -0.75 10.34
C SER A 195 -4.45 -1.10 10.50
N PHE A 196 -4.76 -2.13 11.26
CA PHE A 196 -6.15 -2.55 11.55
C PHE A 196 -6.94 -1.47 12.29
N GLU A 197 -6.36 -0.88 13.34
CA GLU A 197 -6.99 0.22 14.09
C GLU A 197 -7.34 1.40 13.17
N LYS A 198 -6.39 1.81 12.33
CA LYS A 198 -6.62 2.90 11.38
C LYS A 198 -7.64 2.53 10.29
N LEU A 199 -7.66 1.28 9.82
CA LEU A 199 -8.71 0.83 8.89
C LEU A 199 -10.11 0.91 9.52
N LEU A 200 -10.24 0.62 10.81
CA LEU A 200 -11.48 0.81 11.56
C LEU A 200 -11.81 2.30 11.74
N GLU A 201 -10.83 3.11 12.17
CA GLU A 201 -10.99 4.56 12.36
C GLU A 201 -11.52 5.24 11.10
N PHE A 202 -10.97 4.90 9.94
CA PHE A 202 -11.35 5.50 8.65
C PHE A 202 -12.46 4.75 7.91
N ASP A 203 -13.06 3.71 8.52
CA ASP A 203 -14.15 2.90 7.95
C ASP A 203 -13.78 2.23 6.61
N LEU A 204 -12.49 1.89 6.44
CA LEU A 204 -11.97 1.26 5.22
C LEU A 204 -11.97 -0.27 5.28
N LEU A 205 -12.01 -0.87 6.48
CA LEU A 205 -11.98 -2.33 6.63
C LEU A 205 -13.09 -3.03 5.83
N LYS A 206 -14.26 -2.42 5.74
CA LYS A 206 -15.42 -2.98 5.02
C LYS A 206 -15.23 -3.15 3.52
N TYR A 207 -14.22 -2.47 2.93
CA TYR A 207 -13.89 -2.59 1.52
C TYR A 207 -12.82 -3.67 1.25
N LEU A 208 -12.09 -4.09 2.28
CA LEU A 208 -11.11 -5.18 2.21
C LEU A 208 -11.69 -6.49 2.75
N PHE A 209 -12.45 -6.43 3.85
CA PHE A 209 -13.03 -7.58 4.54
C PHE A 209 -14.48 -7.27 4.95
N PRO A 210 -15.43 -7.25 3.98
CA PRO A 210 -16.81 -6.84 4.24
C PRO A 210 -17.53 -7.72 5.28
N HIS A 211 -17.35 -9.02 5.22
CA HIS A 211 -17.96 -9.97 6.18
C HIS A 211 -17.42 -9.78 7.59
N THR A 212 -16.11 -9.58 7.73
CA THR A 212 -15.48 -9.28 9.03
C THR A 212 -15.99 -7.96 9.61
N ALA A 213 -16.09 -6.93 8.77
CA ALA A 213 -16.63 -5.64 9.20
C ALA A 213 -18.10 -5.74 9.66
N ALA A 214 -18.89 -6.61 9.03
CA ALA A 214 -20.27 -6.90 9.46
C ALA A 214 -20.29 -7.65 10.80
N SER A 215 -19.47 -8.70 10.98
CA SER A 215 -19.37 -9.43 12.24
C SER A 215 -18.89 -8.52 13.40
N LEU A 216 -17.94 -7.62 13.15
CA LEU A 216 -17.48 -6.66 14.17
C LEU A 216 -18.58 -5.68 14.63
N LYS A 217 -19.52 -5.30 13.75
CA LYS A 217 -20.66 -4.45 14.15
C LYS A 217 -21.60 -5.16 15.12
N SER A 218 -21.69 -6.48 15.07
CA SER A 218 -22.51 -7.31 15.96
C SER A 218 -21.78 -7.78 17.22
N ASP A 219 -20.49 -7.50 17.34
CA ASP A 219 -19.60 -7.94 18.44
C ASP A 219 -19.82 -7.14 19.73
N LYS A 220 -20.92 -7.41 20.43
CA LYS A 220 -21.30 -6.71 21.68
C LYS A 220 -20.26 -6.86 22.81
N ASN A 221 -19.51 -7.97 22.83
CA ASN A 221 -18.58 -8.30 23.89
C ASN A 221 -17.11 -8.03 23.53
N GLY A 222 -16.83 -7.58 22.30
CA GLY A 222 -15.48 -7.33 21.80
C GLY A 222 -14.63 -8.60 21.62
N ASN A 223 -15.26 -9.78 21.53
CA ASN A 223 -14.54 -11.05 21.40
C ASN A 223 -13.88 -11.18 20.03
N ILE A 224 -14.58 -10.82 18.96
CA ILE A 224 -14.09 -10.86 17.60
C ILE A 224 -12.92 -9.88 17.45
N LEU A 225 -13.11 -8.66 17.95
CA LEU A 225 -12.08 -7.63 17.95
C LEU A 225 -10.81 -8.10 18.67
N ARG A 226 -10.95 -8.71 19.87
CA ARG A 226 -9.81 -9.24 20.61
C ARG A 226 -9.12 -10.40 19.91
N PHE A 227 -9.89 -11.30 19.28
CA PHE A 227 -9.34 -12.40 18.50
C PHE A 227 -8.49 -11.91 17.33
N ILE A 228 -9.03 -10.98 16.52
CA ILE A 228 -8.30 -10.40 15.39
C ILE A 228 -7.03 -9.69 15.87
N ARG A 229 -7.12 -8.82 16.89
CA ARG A 229 -5.95 -8.14 17.46
C ARG A 229 -4.88 -9.13 17.89
N LYS A 230 -5.26 -10.21 18.57
CA LYS A 230 -4.31 -11.23 19.04
C LYS A 230 -3.59 -11.94 17.90
N GLY A 231 -4.32 -12.29 16.85
CA GLY A 231 -3.74 -12.85 15.63
C GLY A 231 -2.75 -11.89 14.96
N LEU A 232 -3.12 -10.61 14.85
CA LEU A 232 -2.26 -9.57 14.27
C LEU A 232 -1.02 -9.30 15.15
N GLU A 233 -1.16 -9.26 16.48
CA GLU A 233 -0.01 -9.15 17.40
C GLU A 233 1.00 -10.29 17.19
N ASN A 234 0.50 -11.52 16.99
CA ASN A 234 1.36 -12.67 16.70
C ASN A 234 2.07 -12.51 15.35
N THR A 235 1.37 -12.01 14.34
CA THR A 235 1.96 -11.68 13.03
C THR A 235 3.07 -10.64 13.17
N ASP A 236 2.81 -9.53 13.88
CA ASP A 236 3.80 -8.47 14.10
C ASP A 236 5.05 -8.98 14.81
N LYS A 237 4.88 -9.80 15.86
CA LYS A 237 6.00 -10.43 16.59
C LYS A 237 6.87 -11.29 15.67
N ARG A 238 6.26 -12.13 14.82
CA ARG A 238 6.99 -12.99 13.88
C ARG A 238 7.79 -12.15 12.88
N VAL A 239 7.16 -11.12 12.30
CA VAL A 239 7.85 -10.21 11.37
C VAL A 239 9.04 -9.51 12.03
N GLN A 240 8.89 -9.04 13.29
CA GLN A 240 9.95 -8.37 14.03
C GLN A 240 11.18 -9.24 14.30
N VAL A 241 10.99 -10.55 14.43
CA VAL A 241 12.10 -11.52 14.62
C VAL A 241 12.53 -12.17 13.31
N GLY A 242 12.03 -11.69 12.15
CA GLY A 242 12.39 -12.21 10.83
C GLY A 242 11.78 -13.58 10.48
N GLU A 243 10.78 -14.02 11.23
CA GLU A 243 10.07 -15.25 10.92
C GLU A 243 9.03 -15.09 9.81
N PRO A 244 8.81 -16.10 8.97
CA PRO A 244 7.86 -16.04 7.88
C PRO A 244 6.42 -15.93 8.38
N VAL A 245 5.62 -15.12 7.66
CA VAL A 245 4.17 -15.01 7.83
C VAL A 245 3.49 -15.40 6.51
N THR A 246 2.31 -15.97 6.59
CA THR A 246 1.58 -16.43 5.40
C THR A 246 0.27 -15.67 5.20
N PRO A 247 -0.11 -15.38 3.95
CA PRO A 247 -1.43 -14.80 3.66
C PRO A 247 -2.58 -15.63 4.21
N MET A 248 -2.46 -16.96 4.18
CA MET A 248 -3.50 -17.87 4.69
C MET A 248 -3.84 -17.62 6.16
N PHE A 249 -2.82 -17.38 7.00
CA PHE A 249 -3.05 -17.09 8.42
C PHE A 249 -3.79 -15.74 8.59
N LEU A 250 -3.44 -14.75 7.79
CA LEU A 250 -4.11 -13.46 7.77
C LEU A 250 -5.61 -13.63 7.43
N TYR A 251 -5.92 -14.33 6.35
CA TYR A 251 -7.31 -14.60 5.96
C TYR A 251 -8.05 -15.41 7.00
N ALA A 252 -7.41 -16.42 7.61
CA ALA A 252 -8.01 -17.19 8.70
C ALA A 252 -8.39 -16.31 9.90
N ILE A 253 -7.55 -15.34 10.29
CA ILE A 253 -7.87 -14.39 11.37
C ILE A 253 -9.11 -13.57 11.03
N PHE A 254 -9.20 -13.03 9.83
CA PHE A 254 -10.31 -12.16 9.44
C PHE A 254 -11.59 -12.92 9.13
N LEU A 255 -11.51 -14.08 8.49
CA LEU A 255 -12.68 -14.84 8.05
C LEU A 255 -13.21 -15.83 9.07
N TRP A 256 -12.51 -16.09 10.18
CA TRP A 256 -12.91 -17.09 11.17
C TRP A 256 -14.37 -16.90 11.66
N GLN A 257 -14.67 -15.73 12.18
CA GLN A 257 -16.03 -15.48 12.68
C GLN A 257 -17.08 -15.44 11.57
N PRO A 258 -16.87 -14.75 10.43
CA PRO A 258 -17.75 -14.85 9.27
C PRO A 258 -18.07 -16.28 8.85
N ILE A 259 -17.06 -17.17 8.77
CA ILE A 259 -17.25 -18.58 8.42
C ILE A 259 -18.13 -19.29 9.45
N LEU A 260 -17.89 -19.06 10.75
CA LEU A 260 -18.71 -19.64 11.80
C LEU A 260 -20.16 -19.16 11.74
N ASP A 261 -20.40 -17.88 11.47
CA ASP A 261 -21.73 -17.31 11.39
C ASP A 261 -22.48 -17.82 10.16
N TYR A 262 -21.82 -17.90 9.02
CA TYR A 262 -22.40 -18.42 7.78
C TYR A 262 -22.65 -19.93 7.86
N ALA A 263 -21.71 -20.72 8.41
CA ALA A 263 -21.89 -22.15 8.63
C ALA A 263 -23.10 -22.47 9.52
N LYS A 264 -23.36 -21.69 10.58
CA LYS A 264 -24.55 -21.84 11.40
C LYS A 264 -25.85 -21.65 10.60
N LYS A 265 -25.82 -20.66 9.68
CA LYS A 265 -26.97 -20.33 8.83
C LYS A 265 -27.26 -21.48 7.85
N ILE A 266 -26.31 -21.89 7.03
CA ILE A 266 -26.50 -22.93 6.02
C ILE A 266 -26.79 -24.30 6.65
N ARG A 267 -26.21 -24.58 7.82
CA ARG A 267 -26.53 -25.81 8.57
C ARG A 267 -28.00 -25.90 8.95
N ALA A 268 -28.60 -24.80 9.35
CA ALA A 268 -30.01 -24.77 9.72
C ALA A 268 -30.95 -24.88 8.50
N GLU A 269 -30.55 -24.28 7.36
CA GLU A 269 -31.32 -24.24 6.12
C GLU A 269 -31.26 -25.58 5.36
N GLU A 270 -30.05 -26.18 5.26
CA GLU A 270 -29.77 -27.34 4.39
C GLU A 270 -29.63 -28.68 5.16
N LYS A 271 -29.82 -28.67 6.49
CA LYS A 271 -29.66 -29.85 7.37
C LYS A 271 -28.28 -30.54 7.25
N LEU A 272 -27.23 -29.78 7.01
CA LEU A 272 -25.85 -30.29 6.89
C LEU A 272 -25.28 -30.72 8.26
N SER A 273 -24.28 -31.60 8.22
CA SER A 273 -23.42 -31.81 9.38
C SER A 273 -22.62 -30.55 9.69
N GLN A 274 -22.07 -30.47 10.89
CA GLN A 274 -21.23 -29.31 11.28
C GLN A 274 -19.99 -29.15 10.40
N ILE A 275 -19.37 -30.24 10.00
CA ILE A 275 -18.16 -30.23 9.17
C ILE A 275 -18.48 -29.77 7.75
N GLU A 276 -19.53 -30.34 7.13
CA GLU A 276 -19.97 -29.94 5.79
C GLU A 276 -20.32 -28.45 5.75
N ALA A 277 -21.08 -27.97 6.73
CA ALA A 277 -21.45 -26.55 6.81
C ALA A 277 -20.23 -25.64 6.94
N LEU A 278 -19.19 -26.02 7.71
CA LEU A 278 -17.96 -25.25 7.84
C LEU A 278 -17.14 -25.24 6.54
N LEU A 279 -17.03 -26.40 5.86
CA LEU A 279 -16.32 -26.49 4.59
C LEU A 279 -17.01 -25.65 3.51
N ASN A 280 -18.32 -25.78 3.33
CA ASN A 280 -19.09 -25.02 2.35
C ASN A 280 -18.98 -23.51 2.65
N ALA A 281 -19.14 -23.11 3.91
CA ALA A 281 -19.01 -21.71 4.31
C ALA A 281 -17.60 -21.15 4.06
N SER A 282 -16.56 -21.96 4.24
CA SER A 282 -15.18 -21.55 3.96
C SER A 282 -14.96 -21.36 2.47
N ASP A 283 -15.42 -22.29 1.64
CA ASP A 283 -15.25 -22.23 0.19
C ASP A 283 -15.99 -21.03 -0.42
N ASP A 284 -17.23 -20.80 -0.01
CA ASP A 284 -18.04 -19.68 -0.49
C ASP A 284 -17.41 -18.32 -0.12
N LEU A 285 -17.05 -18.11 1.15
CA LEU A 285 -16.51 -16.85 1.61
C LEU A 285 -15.09 -16.57 1.08
N VAL A 286 -14.29 -17.61 0.85
CA VAL A 286 -12.96 -17.43 0.21
C VAL A 286 -13.12 -17.09 -1.27
N ALA A 287 -14.08 -17.70 -1.97
CA ALA A 287 -14.35 -17.37 -3.37
C ALA A 287 -14.84 -15.93 -3.55
N GLU A 288 -15.67 -15.42 -2.62
CA GLU A 288 -16.13 -14.01 -2.63
C GLU A 288 -15.01 -12.99 -2.35
N GLN A 289 -13.88 -13.41 -1.75
CA GLN A 289 -12.73 -12.55 -1.46
C GLN A 289 -11.71 -12.48 -2.60
N GLN A 290 -11.83 -13.33 -3.63
CA GLN A 290 -10.97 -13.33 -4.82
C GLN A 290 -11.47 -12.33 -5.87
#